data_0c25c289b9dfabc4994263b74ec40c9e
#
_entry.id   0c25c289b9dfabc4994263b74ec40c9e
#
_cell.length_a   1.000
_cell.length_b   1.000
_cell.length_c   1.000
_cell.angle_alpha   90.00
_cell.angle_beta   90.00
_cell.angle_gamma   90.00
#
_symmetry.space_group_name_H-M   'P 1'
#
loop_
_entity.id
_entity.type
_entity.pdbx_description
1 polymer ?
#
loop_
_entity_poly.entity_id
_entity_poly.type
_entity_poly.pdbx_seq_one_letter_code
_entity_poly.pdbx_strand_id
1 'polypeptide(L)'
;MKKIIENIRKDKIIHYIIIIAASLIAAIPLINLRIYGTDDGYVHMLRIFGMEQILKEQNFPPFIYSKFANGFGYAINLFYSPIVTYGPLFFRIFGLHYYTCLKLFAYSTILISCFTMYNFLYDVSKKREIAILGAVIYAFIPYRLETIFNRFAIGEFTAYIFFPMLFHGLFNLLKGDGKKHYYIAIAAIGLILTHTISTEYSAIFALLYIIFNFKQLKNKGVIRKIVINVIFILAITTFFTVPLMEHKILGNYVIFNSTSMRSLPSDVQNSTIKISQLFKDIGEVNGVSFKIGIPLIILTLLGIVSYKKLDKNIRSEYITFAVIAMISLAMVTKLFPWIIMPKTLTTLQFAWRMLAFFEFALSIICAINLYYFVEMIAKDKENLYNVLFAISIALIIVSMVKIDYNYSYEDEKNLTDEEYEAQIAEITSIWLINRDYLPQKVDIKALGKSYLDYRENKVYVLDGNATIINEKKKDLQLEFDIENYKANTILELPYIYYLGYTVTTEQNEKIQMFESNNGMLAIKLDENIESAHITVKYTGTTIEKVSYLISAISIITFVGYVIYSKKQDI
;
A
#
# COMPACT_ATOMS: atom_id res chain seq x y z
N MET A 1 -34.06 26.41 -11.08
CA MET A 1 -33.03 25.81 -11.97
C MET A 1 -31.77 26.69 -12.05
N LYS A 2 -31.84 27.98 -12.47
CA LYS A 2 -30.66 28.87 -12.58
C LYS A 2 -29.82 28.97 -11.31
N LYS A 3 -30.46 29.18 -10.14
CA LYS A 3 -29.78 29.23 -8.81
C LYS A 3 -29.12 27.90 -8.41
N ILE A 4 -29.74 26.76 -8.78
CA ILE A 4 -29.16 25.42 -8.50
C ILE A 4 -27.86 25.22 -9.32
N ILE A 5 -27.90 25.57 -10.61
CA ILE A 5 -26.75 25.42 -11.51
C ILE A 5 -25.58 26.35 -11.11
N GLU A 6 -25.88 27.57 -10.65
CA GLU A 6 -24.87 28.51 -10.12
C GLU A 6 -24.23 27.96 -8.83
N ASN A 7 -25.02 27.36 -7.96
CA ASN A 7 -24.52 26.71 -6.72
C ASN A 7 -23.61 25.53 -7.02
N ILE A 8 -23.89 24.73 -8.06
CA ILE A 8 -23.00 23.63 -8.49
C ILE A 8 -21.58 24.11 -8.75
N ARG A 9 -21.43 25.34 -9.22
CA ARG A 9 -20.10 25.92 -9.49
C ARG A 9 -19.43 26.52 -8.25
N LYS A 10 -20.20 27.25 -7.42
CA LYS A 10 -19.65 28.15 -6.38
C LYS A 10 -19.71 27.56 -4.96
N ASP A 11 -20.64 26.64 -4.69
CA ASP A 11 -20.90 26.15 -3.35
C ASP A 11 -20.01 24.95 -3.00
N LYS A 12 -19.20 25.12 -1.96
CA LYS A 12 -18.29 24.07 -1.46
C LYS A 12 -19.03 22.82 -0.95
N ILE A 13 -20.20 23.00 -0.35
CA ILE A 13 -21.01 21.89 0.18
C ILE A 13 -21.52 21.04 -0.99
N ILE A 14 -21.98 21.69 -2.05
CA ILE A 14 -22.42 20.99 -3.27
C ILE A 14 -21.26 20.24 -3.91
N HIS A 15 -20.06 20.81 -3.93
CA HIS A 15 -18.87 20.10 -4.41
C HIS A 15 -18.60 18.83 -3.60
N TYR A 16 -18.74 18.88 -2.29
CA TYR A 16 -18.56 17.70 -1.45
C TYR A 16 -19.64 16.65 -1.72
N ILE A 17 -20.89 17.06 -1.90
CA ILE A 17 -21.99 16.14 -2.29
C ILE A 17 -21.67 15.48 -3.65
N ILE A 18 -21.21 16.25 -4.64
CA ILE A 18 -20.82 15.72 -5.96
C ILE A 18 -19.65 14.74 -5.84
N ILE A 19 -18.64 15.04 -5.01
CA ILE A 19 -17.51 14.13 -4.77
C ILE A 19 -17.99 12.81 -4.17
N ILE A 20 -18.85 12.87 -3.14
CA ILE A 20 -19.43 11.69 -2.52
C ILE A 20 -20.24 10.89 -3.54
N ALA A 21 -21.10 11.54 -4.32
CA ALA A 21 -21.90 10.87 -5.34
C ALA A 21 -21.02 10.25 -6.44
N ALA A 22 -20.02 10.94 -6.94
CA ALA A 22 -19.09 10.43 -7.95
C ALA A 22 -18.29 9.23 -7.41
N SER A 23 -17.81 9.31 -6.15
CA SER A 23 -17.09 8.21 -5.53
C SER A 23 -17.97 6.97 -5.29
N LEU A 24 -19.25 7.17 -4.92
CA LEU A 24 -20.22 6.07 -4.81
C LEU A 24 -20.49 5.42 -6.17
N ILE A 25 -20.68 6.23 -7.22
CA ILE A 25 -20.89 5.72 -8.59
C ILE A 25 -19.65 4.93 -9.05
N ALA A 26 -18.45 5.44 -8.82
CA ALA A 26 -17.21 4.75 -9.16
C ALA A 26 -17.05 3.43 -8.37
N ALA A 27 -17.65 3.34 -7.18
CA ALA A 27 -17.58 2.17 -6.31
C ALA A 27 -18.72 1.15 -6.53
N ILE A 28 -19.71 1.44 -7.40
CA ILE A 28 -20.85 0.53 -7.65
C ILE A 28 -20.40 -0.93 -7.91
N PRO A 29 -19.34 -1.20 -8.72
CA PRO A 29 -18.90 -2.57 -8.96
C PRO A 29 -18.46 -3.32 -7.70
N LEU A 30 -18.05 -2.63 -6.61
CA LEU A 30 -17.71 -3.29 -5.33
C LEU A 30 -18.88 -4.06 -4.73
N ILE A 31 -20.13 -3.67 -5.03
CA ILE A 31 -21.32 -4.33 -4.45
C ILE A 31 -21.30 -5.81 -4.81
N ASN A 32 -21.06 -6.13 -6.08
CA ASN A 32 -21.07 -7.49 -6.61
C ASN A 32 -19.66 -8.06 -6.85
N LEU A 33 -18.60 -7.35 -6.46
CA LEU A 33 -17.24 -7.81 -6.67
C LEU A 33 -16.96 -9.03 -5.81
N ARG A 34 -16.55 -10.13 -6.46
CA ARG A 34 -16.02 -11.31 -5.80
C ARG A 34 -14.54 -11.10 -5.50
N ILE A 35 -14.22 -10.68 -4.27
CA ILE A 35 -12.84 -10.36 -3.86
C ILE A 35 -11.92 -11.58 -4.00
N TYR A 36 -12.42 -12.77 -3.67
CA TYR A 36 -11.70 -14.03 -3.82
C TYR A 36 -11.27 -14.33 -5.27
N GLY A 37 -12.04 -13.87 -6.24
CA GLY A 37 -11.76 -14.05 -7.68
C GLY A 37 -10.79 -13.04 -8.27
N THR A 38 -10.30 -12.09 -7.48
CA THR A 38 -9.29 -11.10 -7.90
C THR A 38 -7.88 -11.62 -7.66
N ASP A 39 -6.85 -11.02 -8.30
CA ASP A 39 -5.47 -11.50 -8.20
C ASP A 39 -4.95 -11.57 -6.77
N ASP A 40 -5.14 -10.50 -5.97
CA ASP A 40 -4.55 -10.34 -4.63
C ASP A 40 -5.59 -10.39 -3.49
N GLY A 41 -6.88 -10.34 -3.80
CA GLY A 41 -7.94 -10.15 -2.82
C GLY A 41 -7.98 -11.23 -1.75
N TYR A 42 -7.76 -12.47 -2.16
CA TYR A 42 -7.69 -13.61 -1.26
C TYR A 42 -6.58 -13.47 -0.20
N VAL A 43 -5.38 -13.08 -0.63
CA VAL A 43 -4.23 -12.89 0.28
C VAL A 43 -4.53 -11.77 1.29
N HIS A 44 -5.24 -10.73 0.86
CA HIS A 44 -5.62 -9.63 1.75
C HIS A 44 -6.68 -10.04 2.78
N MET A 45 -7.59 -10.93 2.40
CA MET A 45 -8.55 -11.51 3.36
C MET A 45 -7.84 -12.32 4.44
N LEU A 46 -6.89 -13.18 4.05
CA LEU A 46 -6.07 -13.95 5.00
C LEU A 46 -5.32 -13.04 5.97
N ARG A 47 -4.84 -11.89 5.52
CA ARG A 47 -4.13 -10.93 6.39
C ARG A 47 -5.02 -10.34 7.45
N ILE A 48 -6.24 -9.95 7.10
CA ILE A 48 -7.19 -9.39 8.09
C ILE A 48 -7.54 -10.45 9.11
N PHE A 49 -7.83 -11.67 8.66
CA PHE A 49 -8.11 -12.79 9.54
C PHE A 49 -6.93 -13.07 10.49
N GLY A 50 -5.73 -13.26 9.96
CA GLY A 50 -4.54 -13.53 10.77
C GLY A 50 -4.25 -12.41 11.77
N MET A 51 -4.45 -11.15 11.38
CA MET A 51 -4.27 -10.02 12.28
C MET A 51 -5.31 -9.99 13.40
N GLU A 52 -6.57 -10.30 13.10
CA GLU A 52 -7.62 -10.42 14.13
C GLU A 52 -7.27 -11.52 15.13
N GLN A 53 -6.74 -12.66 14.67
CA GLN A 53 -6.29 -13.75 15.55
C GLN A 53 -5.15 -13.31 16.46
N ILE A 54 -4.09 -12.67 15.93
CA ILE A 54 -2.98 -12.19 16.75
C ILE A 54 -3.45 -11.22 17.85
N LEU A 55 -4.39 -10.32 17.52
CA LEU A 55 -4.94 -9.39 18.50
C LEU A 55 -5.74 -10.10 19.59
N LYS A 56 -6.48 -11.16 19.24
CA LYS A 56 -7.17 -12.02 20.22
C LYS A 56 -6.19 -12.81 21.11
N GLU A 57 -5.06 -13.23 20.55
CA GLU A 57 -3.98 -13.94 21.26
C GLU A 57 -3.14 -12.99 22.14
N GLN A 58 -3.29 -11.67 21.98
CA GLN A 58 -2.53 -10.62 22.67
C GLN A 58 -1.01 -10.71 22.47
N ASN A 59 -0.58 -11.28 21.33
CA ASN A 59 0.84 -11.36 20.98
C ASN A 59 1.35 -9.98 20.51
N PHE A 60 2.42 -9.49 21.12
CA PHE A 60 3.06 -8.24 20.75
C PHE A 60 4.59 -8.39 20.67
N PRO A 61 5.25 -7.85 19.62
CA PRO A 61 4.67 -7.18 18.44
C PRO A 61 3.90 -8.15 17.52
N PRO A 62 2.84 -7.68 16.81
CA PRO A 62 1.93 -8.53 16.06
C PRO A 62 2.46 -8.87 14.66
N PHE A 63 3.64 -9.45 14.57
CA PHE A 63 4.31 -9.74 13.30
C PHE A 63 4.03 -11.15 12.76
N ILE A 64 3.89 -12.14 13.64
CA ILE A 64 3.80 -13.56 13.27
C ILE A 64 2.37 -14.07 13.46
N TYR A 65 1.77 -14.55 12.38
CA TYR A 65 0.46 -15.21 12.39
C TYR A 65 0.62 -16.66 12.86
N SER A 66 0.28 -16.94 14.11
CA SER A 66 0.53 -18.20 14.81
C SER A 66 -0.02 -19.43 14.13
N LYS A 67 -1.24 -19.31 13.55
CA LYS A 67 -1.97 -20.42 12.90
C LYS A 67 -1.55 -20.67 11.45
N PHE A 68 -0.77 -19.77 10.87
CA PHE A 68 -0.34 -19.87 9.47
C PHE A 68 0.85 -20.83 9.33
N ALA A 69 1.11 -21.29 8.12
CA ALA A 69 2.14 -22.26 7.81
C ALA A 69 2.00 -23.53 8.67
N ASN A 70 0.82 -24.14 8.64
CA ASN A 70 0.48 -25.35 9.43
C ASN A 70 0.68 -25.17 10.94
N GLY A 71 0.49 -23.96 11.46
CA GLY A 71 0.69 -23.63 12.87
C GLY A 71 2.15 -23.38 13.29
N PHE A 72 3.11 -23.38 12.34
CA PHE A 72 4.50 -23.06 12.63
C PHE A 72 4.77 -21.56 12.75
N GLY A 73 3.77 -20.72 12.39
CA GLY A 73 3.85 -19.27 12.43
C GLY A 73 4.42 -18.66 11.15
N TYR A 74 3.87 -17.53 10.68
CA TYR A 74 4.30 -16.88 9.46
C TYR A 74 4.29 -15.35 9.60
N ALA A 75 5.43 -14.70 9.35
CA ALA A 75 5.66 -13.30 9.70
C ALA A 75 5.20 -12.31 8.61
N ILE A 76 3.95 -12.33 8.21
CA ILE A 76 3.43 -11.45 7.15
C ILE A 76 3.57 -9.98 7.49
N ASN A 77 3.15 -9.57 8.70
CA ASN A 77 3.12 -8.15 9.08
C ASN A 77 4.50 -7.53 9.29
N LEU A 78 5.54 -8.34 9.38
CA LEU A 78 6.91 -7.89 9.43
C LEU A 78 7.38 -7.34 8.08
N PHE A 79 6.96 -7.97 6.98
CA PHE A 79 7.46 -7.70 5.63
C PHE A 79 6.50 -6.89 4.77
N TYR A 80 5.27 -6.71 5.21
CA TYR A 80 4.25 -6.02 4.42
C TYR A 80 3.66 -4.81 5.13
N SER A 81 3.44 -3.74 4.36
CA SER A 81 2.97 -2.44 4.86
C SER A 81 1.69 -2.54 5.71
N PRO A 82 1.65 -1.92 6.91
CA PRO A 82 0.62 -2.18 7.91
C PRO A 82 -0.75 -1.54 7.63
N ILE A 83 -0.85 -0.37 6.97
CA ILE A 83 -2.15 0.33 6.77
C ILE A 83 -3.13 -0.56 6.01
N VAL A 84 -2.66 -1.35 5.07
CA VAL A 84 -3.50 -2.22 4.24
C VAL A 84 -4.07 -3.43 4.98
N THR A 85 -3.56 -3.71 6.18
CA THR A 85 -4.12 -4.71 7.10
C THR A 85 -5.00 -4.04 8.16
N TYR A 86 -4.47 -3.01 8.84
CA TYR A 86 -5.22 -2.30 9.89
C TYR A 86 -6.40 -1.48 9.37
N GLY A 87 -6.30 -0.93 8.16
CA GLY A 87 -7.37 -0.14 7.56
C GLY A 87 -8.68 -0.92 7.37
N PRO A 88 -8.68 -2.06 6.68
CA PRO A 88 -9.87 -2.91 6.61
C PRO A 88 -10.30 -3.46 7.97
N LEU A 89 -9.34 -3.85 8.84
CA LEU A 89 -9.63 -4.38 10.17
C LEU A 89 -10.40 -3.38 11.05
N PHE A 90 -10.22 -2.08 10.83
CA PHE A 90 -11.02 -1.06 11.52
C PHE A 90 -12.52 -1.30 11.38
N PHE A 91 -12.99 -1.77 10.22
CA PHE A 91 -14.41 -2.04 9.99
C PHE A 91 -14.90 -3.31 10.70
N ARG A 92 -13.97 -4.23 11.09
CA ARG A 92 -14.32 -5.41 11.91
C ARG A 92 -14.82 -5.04 13.31
N ILE A 93 -14.43 -3.89 13.84
CA ILE A 93 -14.91 -3.38 15.14
C ILE A 93 -16.46 -3.26 15.16
N PHE A 94 -17.06 -3.06 13.98
CA PHE A 94 -18.52 -2.99 13.83
C PHE A 94 -19.18 -4.36 13.58
N GLY A 95 -18.44 -5.47 13.71
CA GLY A 95 -18.95 -6.83 13.48
C GLY A 95 -19.20 -7.16 12.00
N LEU A 96 -18.61 -6.38 11.06
CA LEU A 96 -18.83 -6.59 9.64
C LEU A 96 -17.99 -7.76 9.11
N HIS A 97 -18.50 -8.47 8.12
CA HIS A 97 -17.82 -9.55 7.42
C HIS A 97 -16.50 -9.10 6.79
N TYR A 98 -15.50 -9.97 6.67
CA TYR A 98 -14.17 -9.65 6.08
C TYR A 98 -14.28 -9.04 4.68
N TYR A 99 -15.11 -9.60 3.79
CA TYR A 99 -15.36 -9.02 2.45
C TYR A 99 -15.93 -7.60 2.52
N THR A 100 -16.90 -7.39 3.40
CA THR A 100 -17.49 -6.07 3.58
C THR A 100 -16.47 -5.07 4.09
N CYS A 101 -15.59 -5.48 5.00
CA CYS A 101 -14.50 -4.64 5.50
C CYS A 101 -13.55 -4.22 4.38
N LEU A 102 -13.17 -5.14 3.51
CA LEU A 102 -12.32 -4.87 2.35
C LEU A 102 -13.00 -3.94 1.34
N LYS A 103 -14.28 -4.18 1.02
CA LYS A 103 -15.08 -3.33 0.11
C LYS A 103 -15.24 -1.91 0.66
N LEU A 104 -15.55 -1.76 1.94
CA LEU A 104 -15.65 -0.46 2.59
C LEU A 104 -14.32 0.27 2.64
N PHE A 105 -13.23 -0.44 2.89
CA PHE A 105 -11.90 0.14 2.83
C PHE A 105 -11.56 0.61 1.41
N ALA A 106 -11.81 -0.20 0.39
CA ALA A 106 -11.59 0.18 -1.01
C ALA A 106 -12.42 1.42 -1.38
N TYR A 107 -13.72 1.47 -1.02
CA TYR A 107 -14.55 2.66 -1.18
C TYR A 107 -13.96 3.88 -0.46
N SER A 108 -13.52 3.72 0.78
CA SER A 108 -12.92 4.81 1.56
C SER A 108 -11.70 5.38 0.87
N THR A 109 -10.88 4.56 0.20
CA THR A 109 -9.72 5.04 -0.57
C THR A 109 -10.13 5.86 -1.78
N ILE A 110 -11.22 5.50 -2.47
CA ILE A 110 -11.77 6.30 -3.57
C ILE A 110 -12.22 7.66 -3.05
N LEU A 111 -13.03 7.68 -2.02
CA LEU A 111 -13.60 8.90 -1.44
C LEU A 111 -12.51 9.86 -0.94
N ILE A 112 -11.60 9.37 -0.09
CA ILE A 112 -10.55 10.19 0.52
C ILE A 112 -9.62 10.77 -0.56
N SER A 113 -9.27 9.99 -1.59
CA SER A 113 -8.39 10.47 -2.66
C SER A 113 -9.04 11.57 -3.51
N CYS A 114 -10.36 11.54 -3.70
CA CYS A 114 -11.07 12.63 -4.37
C CYS A 114 -10.99 13.92 -3.54
N PHE A 115 -11.12 13.83 -2.22
CA PHE A 115 -10.94 14.99 -1.34
C PHE A 115 -9.51 15.52 -1.33
N THR A 116 -8.50 14.63 -1.33
CA THR A 116 -7.10 15.08 -1.41
C THR A 116 -6.80 15.77 -2.74
N MET A 117 -7.33 15.25 -3.86
CA MET A 117 -7.22 15.87 -5.18
C MET A 117 -7.94 17.22 -5.25
N TYR A 118 -9.16 17.30 -4.71
CA TYR A 118 -9.91 18.56 -4.63
C TYR A 118 -9.13 19.64 -3.88
N ASN A 119 -8.63 19.33 -2.70
CA ASN A 119 -7.89 20.28 -1.86
C ASN A 119 -6.58 20.72 -2.52
N PHE A 120 -5.87 19.80 -3.16
CA PHE A 120 -4.64 20.09 -3.90
C PHE A 120 -4.91 21.05 -5.05
N LEU A 121 -5.85 20.73 -5.94
CA LEU A 121 -6.15 21.55 -7.10
C LEU A 121 -6.76 22.89 -6.74
N TYR A 122 -7.54 22.97 -5.65
CA TYR A 122 -8.04 24.24 -5.15
C TYR A 122 -6.91 25.16 -4.68
N ASP A 123 -5.92 24.62 -3.95
CA ASP A 123 -4.80 25.45 -3.49
C ASP A 123 -3.89 25.89 -4.65
N VAL A 124 -3.71 25.06 -5.66
CA VAL A 124 -2.94 25.37 -6.86
C VAL A 124 -3.62 26.44 -7.72
N SER A 125 -4.90 26.27 -8.00
CA SER A 125 -5.61 27.07 -9.00
C SER A 125 -6.39 28.24 -8.41
N LYS A 126 -6.74 28.17 -7.12
CA LYS A 126 -7.71 29.04 -6.43
C LYS A 126 -9.10 29.03 -7.09
N LYS A 127 -9.35 28.07 -7.98
CA LYS A 127 -10.60 27.88 -8.72
C LYS A 127 -11.29 26.60 -8.26
N ARG A 128 -12.47 26.72 -7.69
CA ARG A 128 -13.25 25.57 -7.19
C ARG A 128 -13.68 24.64 -8.32
N GLU A 129 -13.90 25.22 -9.49
CA GLU A 129 -14.28 24.50 -10.71
C GLU A 129 -13.20 23.52 -11.15
N ILE A 130 -11.94 23.95 -11.18
CA ILE A 130 -10.81 23.05 -11.50
C ILE A 130 -10.70 21.96 -10.43
N ALA A 131 -10.88 22.31 -9.16
CA ALA A 131 -10.79 21.38 -8.06
C ALA A 131 -11.83 20.25 -8.15
N ILE A 132 -13.11 20.59 -8.41
CA ILE A 132 -14.18 19.60 -8.52
C ILE A 132 -14.03 18.73 -9.78
N LEU A 133 -13.68 19.33 -10.92
CA LEU A 133 -13.43 18.58 -12.15
C LEU A 133 -12.32 17.55 -11.95
N GLY A 134 -11.19 17.96 -11.34
CA GLY A 134 -10.09 17.06 -11.06
C GLY A 134 -10.45 15.95 -10.08
N ALA A 135 -11.21 16.24 -9.02
CA ALA A 135 -11.67 15.23 -8.07
C ALA A 135 -12.59 14.20 -8.73
N VAL A 136 -13.53 14.65 -9.59
CA VAL A 136 -14.44 13.75 -10.32
C VAL A 136 -13.67 12.92 -11.34
N ILE A 137 -12.79 13.51 -12.14
CA ILE A 137 -11.94 12.75 -13.09
C ILE A 137 -11.12 11.71 -12.34
N TYR A 138 -10.52 12.10 -11.20
CA TYR A 138 -9.67 11.21 -10.40
C TYR A 138 -10.43 10.03 -9.78
N ALA A 139 -11.74 10.16 -9.53
CA ALA A 139 -12.58 9.06 -9.08
C ALA A 139 -12.63 7.90 -10.10
N PHE A 140 -12.58 8.23 -11.40
CA PHE A 140 -12.85 7.30 -12.50
C PHE A 140 -11.61 6.97 -13.35
N ILE A 141 -10.39 7.30 -12.91
CA ILE A 141 -9.19 6.94 -13.69
C ILE A 141 -9.08 5.42 -13.85
N PRO A 142 -8.91 4.93 -15.09
CA PRO A 142 -9.11 3.52 -15.40
C PRO A 142 -8.14 2.58 -14.70
N TYR A 143 -6.84 2.87 -14.70
CA TYR A 143 -5.86 1.97 -14.10
C TYR A 143 -6.06 1.82 -12.58
N ARG A 144 -6.49 2.87 -11.87
CA ARG A 144 -6.85 2.76 -10.47
C ARG A 144 -8.03 1.80 -10.26
N LEU A 145 -9.08 1.93 -11.07
CA LEU A 145 -10.26 1.06 -10.98
C LEU A 145 -9.87 -0.39 -11.33
N GLU A 146 -8.95 -0.57 -12.27
CA GLU A 146 -8.34 -1.86 -12.57
C GLU A 146 -7.63 -2.47 -11.35
N THR A 147 -6.86 -1.65 -10.60
CA THR A 147 -6.20 -2.11 -9.37
C THR A 147 -7.18 -2.47 -8.26
N ILE A 148 -8.39 -1.90 -8.26
CA ILE A 148 -9.43 -2.21 -7.27
C ILE A 148 -10.24 -3.44 -7.68
N PHE A 149 -10.74 -3.47 -8.93
CA PHE A 149 -11.79 -4.42 -9.30
C PHE A 149 -11.26 -5.73 -9.88
N ASN A 150 -10.13 -5.70 -10.59
CA ASN A 150 -9.56 -6.89 -11.20
C ASN A 150 -8.44 -7.47 -10.31
N ARG A 151 -7.50 -6.64 -9.89
CA ARG A 151 -6.34 -7.10 -9.14
C ARG A 151 -6.55 -7.12 -7.62
N PHE A 152 -7.40 -6.27 -7.10
CA PHE A 152 -7.52 -5.96 -5.67
C PHE A 152 -6.17 -5.67 -4.99
N ALA A 153 -5.29 -4.94 -5.70
CA ALA A 153 -3.95 -4.58 -5.23
C ALA A 153 -4.03 -3.49 -4.15
N ILE A 154 -4.40 -3.86 -2.93
CA ILE A 154 -4.81 -2.97 -1.84
C ILE A 154 -3.77 -1.89 -1.51
N GLY A 155 -2.48 -2.22 -1.56
CA GLY A 155 -1.41 -1.26 -1.35
C GLY A 155 -1.37 -0.20 -2.45
N GLU A 156 -1.49 -0.64 -3.70
CA GLU A 156 -1.40 0.23 -4.88
C GLU A 156 -2.58 1.20 -4.94
N PHE A 157 -3.83 0.72 -4.82
CA PHE A 157 -4.98 1.63 -4.87
C PHE A 157 -5.10 2.55 -3.63
N THR A 158 -4.56 2.16 -2.48
CA THR A 158 -4.52 3.03 -1.30
C THR A 158 -3.53 4.17 -1.47
N ALA A 159 -2.42 3.96 -2.18
CA ALA A 159 -1.41 4.99 -2.45
C ALA A 159 -1.98 6.21 -3.20
N TYR A 160 -3.07 6.07 -3.96
CA TYR A 160 -3.73 7.18 -4.64
C TYR A 160 -4.26 8.28 -3.70
N ILE A 161 -4.49 7.98 -2.43
CA ILE A 161 -4.81 9.00 -1.41
C ILE A 161 -3.67 9.99 -1.27
N PHE A 162 -2.45 9.47 -1.33
CA PHE A 162 -1.25 10.19 -0.93
C PHE A 162 -0.55 10.92 -2.07
N PHE A 163 -0.78 10.55 -3.34
CA PHE A 163 -0.20 11.27 -4.48
C PHE A 163 -0.61 12.76 -4.48
N PRO A 164 -1.91 13.13 -4.49
CA PRO A 164 -2.29 14.54 -4.45
C PRO A 164 -1.80 15.23 -3.17
N MET A 165 -1.81 14.54 -2.03
CA MET A 165 -1.39 15.10 -0.75
C MET A 165 0.12 15.43 -0.72
N LEU A 166 0.97 14.58 -1.30
CA LEU A 166 2.41 14.81 -1.41
C LEU A 166 2.71 16.06 -2.25
N PHE A 167 2.13 16.14 -3.44
CA PHE A 167 2.31 17.29 -4.33
C PHE A 167 1.66 18.57 -3.78
N HIS A 168 0.56 18.45 -3.01
CA HIS A 168 -0.02 19.55 -2.28
C HIS A 168 0.95 20.14 -1.24
N GLY A 169 1.58 19.26 -0.43
CA GLY A 169 2.60 19.69 0.54
C GLY A 169 3.80 20.35 -0.13
N LEU A 170 4.29 19.77 -1.24
CA LEU A 170 5.40 20.31 -2.03
C LEU A 170 5.04 21.67 -2.67
N PHE A 171 3.88 21.77 -3.29
CA PHE A 171 3.38 23.03 -3.86
C PHE A 171 3.31 24.11 -2.77
N ASN A 172 2.69 23.80 -1.64
CA ASN A 172 2.54 24.75 -0.56
C ASN A 172 3.91 25.20 0.00
N LEU A 173 4.86 24.28 0.14
CA LEU A 173 6.20 24.59 0.62
C LEU A 173 7.00 25.46 -0.37
N LEU A 174 6.94 25.16 -1.68
CA LEU A 174 7.83 25.74 -2.68
C LEU A 174 7.22 26.96 -3.41
N LYS A 175 5.90 27.03 -3.52
CA LYS A 175 5.19 28.07 -4.29
C LYS A 175 4.07 28.76 -3.50
N GLY A 176 3.58 28.13 -2.43
CA GLY A 176 2.53 28.68 -1.55
C GLY A 176 3.09 29.45 -0.35
N ASP A 177 2.28 29.53 0.70
CA ASP A 177 2.63 30.21 1.96
C ASP A 177 3.48 29.35 2.92
N GLY A 178 3.71 28.09 2.58
CA GLY A 178 4.46 27.13 3.38
C GLY A 178 3.75 26.62 4.65
N LYS A 179 2.46 26.95 4.84
CA LYS A 179 1.72 26.56 6.05
C LYS A 179 1.35 25.10 6.09
N LYS A 180 1.03 24.49 4.95
CA LYS A 180 0.61 23.09 4.84
C LYS A 180 1.77 22.14 4.45
N HIS A 181 3.03 22.54 4.69
CA HIS A 181 4.19 21.71 4.33
C HIS A 181 4.18 20.33 5.00
N TYR A 182 3.52 20.19 6.17
CA TYR A 182 3.39 18.92 6.90
C TYR A 182 2.60 17.84 6.12
N TYR A 183 1.89 18.21 5.06
CA TYR A 183 1.29 17.21 4.16
C TYR A 183 2.35 16.36 3.46
N ILE A 184 3.58 16.84 3.30
CA ILE A 184 4.70 16.03 2.81
C ILE A 184 4.93 14.83 3.75
N ALA A 185 5.02 15.10 5.07
CA ALA A 185 5.22 14.04 6.04
C ALA A 185 4.02 13.07 6.09
N ILE A 186 2.78 13.59 6.16
CA ILE A 186 1.59 12.73 6.19
C ILE A 186 1.54 11.82 4.95
N ALA A 187 1.78 12.37 3.77
CA ALA A 187 1.72 11.61 2.53
C ALA A 187 2.85 10.58 2.43
N ALA A 188 4.08 10.94 2.78
CA ALA A 188 5.20 10.02 2.74
C ALA A 188 5.07 8.89 3.77
N ILE A 189 4.63 9.20 5.00
CA ILE A 189 4.31 8.19 6.02
C ILE A 189 3.22 7.25 5.49
N GLY A 190 2.12 7.81 4.95
CA GLY A 190 1.06 7.02 4.37
C GLY A 190 1.53 6.11 3.23
N LEU A 191 2.37 6.61 2.32
CA LEU A 191 2.95 5.82 1.23
C LEU A 191 3.82 4.67 1.77
N ILE A 192 4.75 4.94 2.67
CA ILE A 192 5.63 3.92 3.28
C ILE A 192 4.81 2.83 3.97
N LEU A 193 3.75 3.21 4.66
CA LEU A 193 2.91 2.29 5.41
C LEU A 193 1.78 1.65 4.57
N THR A 194 1.71 1.92 3.27
CA THR A 194 0.74 1.29 2.34
C THR A 194 1.39 0.49 1.22
N HIS A 195 2.35 1.08 0.49
CA HIS A 195 2.91 0.45 -0.70
C HIS A 195 4.33 0.94 -1.01
N THR A 196 5.32 0.09 -0.75
CA THR A 196 6.75 0.43 -0.90
C THR A 196 7.13 0.88 -2.31
N ILE A 197 6.58 0.23 -3.34
CA ILE A 197 6.85 0.58 -4.74
C ILE A 197 6.30 1.98 -5.07
N SER A 198 5.07 2.27 -4.69
CA SER A 198 4.48 3.62 -4.88
C SER A 198 5.26 4.68 -4.10
N THR A 199 5.83 4.33 -2.94
CA THR A 199 6.69 5.23 -2.16
C THR A 199 7.95 5.60 -2.93
N GLU A 200 8.64 4.62 -3.48
CA GLU A 200 9.89 4.81 -4.24
C GLU A 200 9.67 5.77 -5.42
N TYR A 201 8.69 5.49 -6.26
CA TYR A 201 8.42 6.33 -7.42
C TYR A 201 7.80 7.68 -7.08
N SER A 202 7.00 7.76 -6.01
CA SER A 202 6.55 9.05 -5.48
C SER A 202 7.71 9.93 -5.04
N ALA A 203 8.74 9.34 -4.41
CA ALA A 203 9.95 10.06 -4.02
C ALA A 203 10.73 10.55 -5.25
N ILE A 204 10.85 9.75 -6.32
CA ILE A 204 11.50 10.15 -7.57
C ILE A 204 10.75 11.33 -8.21
N PHE A 205 9.42 11.28 -8.34
CA PHE A 205 8.66 12.38 -8.92
C PHE A 205 8.59 13.60 -8.00
N ALA A 206 8.61 13.42 -6.67
CA ALA A 206 8.75 14.52 -5.71
C ALA A 206 10.10 15.22 -5.88
N LEU A 207 11.18 14.45 -6.03
CA LEU A 207 12.50 15.01 -6.31
C LEU A 207 12.52 15.79 -7.63
N LEU A 208 11.91 15.25 -8.69
CA LEU A 208 11.76 15.96 -9.97
C LEU A 208 11.01 17.29 -9.80
N TYR A 209 9.92 17.29 -9.00
CA TYR A 209 9.16 18.50 -8.67
C TYR A 209 10.03 19.53 -7.94
N ILE A 210 10.85 19.09 -6.99
CA ILE A 210 11.80 19.95 -6.26
C ILE A 210 12.85 20.52 -7.22
N ILE A 211 13.40 19.71 -8.13
CA ILE A 211 14.38 20.13 -9.14
C ILE A 211 13.79 21.23 -10.03
N PHE A 212 12.55 21.12 -10.50
CA PHE A 212 11.91 22.19 -11.28
C PHE A 212 11.72 23.48 -10.49
N ASN A 213 11.74 23.39 -9.16
CA ASN A 213 11.56 24.51 -8.25
C ASN A 213 12.83 24.80 -7.40
N PHE A 214 14.02 24.37 -7.85
CA PHE A 214 15.26 24.38 -7.07
C PHE A 214 15.65 25.78 -6.55
N LYS A 215 15.24 26.85 -7.24
CA LYS A 215 15.51 28.24 -6.81
C LYS A 215 14.95 28.52 -5.42
N GLN A 216 13.85 27.87 -5.04
CA GLN A 216 13.21 28.04 -3.73
C GLN A 216 14.04 27.42 -2.59
N LEU A 217 14.94 26.47 -2.87
CA LEU A 217 15.84 25.88 -1.90
C LEU A 217 16.89 26.87 -1.36
N LYS A 218 17.07 28.03 -2.02
CA LYS A 218 17.90 29.12 -1.46
C LYS A 218 17.31 29.71 -0.17
N ASN A 219 16.01 29.53 0.07
CA ASN A 219 15.36 29.98 1.31
C ASN A 219 15.63 28.96 2.44
N LYS A 220 16.35 29.41 3.47
CA LYS A 220 16.67 28.58 4.65
C LYS A 220 15.42 28.04 5.36
N GLY A 221 14.32 28.78 5.33
CA GLY A 221 13.05 28.32 5.90
C GLY A 221 12.46 27.11 5.18
N VAL A 222 12.62 27.03 3.85
CA VAL A 222 12.21 25.88 3.04
C VAL A 222 13.03 24.65 3.41
N ILE A 223 14.36 24.78 3.47
CA ILE A 223 15.25 23.68 3.85
C ILE A 223 14.91 23.17 5.25
N ARG A 224 14.74 24.08 6.22
CA ARG A 224 14.35 23.70 7.58
C ARG A 224 13.06 22.88 7.61
N LYS A 225 12.02 23.28 6.86
CA LYS A 225 10.75 22.56 6.77
C LYS A 225 10.91 21.18 6.09
N ILE A 226 11.77 21.06 5.07
CA ILE A 226 12.10 19.76 4.47
C ILE A 226 12.71 18.84 5.53
N VAL A 227 13.73 19.31 6.26
CA VAL A 227 14.40 18.52 7.29
C VAL A 227 13.42 18.07 8.38
N ILE A 228 12.55 18.97 8.86
CA ILE A 228 11.51 18.63 9.84
C ILE A 228 10.60 17.51 9.32
N ASN A 229 10.12 17.61 8.07
CA ASN A 229 9.29 16.55 7.48
C ASN A 229 10.05 15.22 7.40
N VAL A 230 11.32 15.22 6.95
CA VAL A 230 12.13 14.00 6.87
C VAL A 230 12.32 13.37 8.25
N ILE A 231 12.61 14.16 9.30
CA ILE A 231 12.74 13.65 10.67
C ILE A 231 11.44 12.96 11.11
N PHE A 232 10.28 13.60 10.92
CA PHE A 232 9.00 12.98 11.29
C PHE A 232 8.67 11.73 10.46
N ILE A 233 8.97 11.74 9.14
CA ILE A 233 8.78 10.55 8.29
C ILE A 233 9.58 9.38 8.84
N LEU A 234 10.87 9.57 9.06
CA LEU A 234 11.76 8.52 9.56
C LEU A 234 11.33 8.05 10.94
N ALA A 235 11.06 8.97 11.89
CA ALA A 235 10.74 8.64 13.25
C ALA A 235 9.38 7.95 13.41
N ILE A 236 8.35 8.37 12.66
CA ILE A 236 7.01 7.77 12.75
C ILE A 236 6.97 6.39 12.11
N THR A 237 7.74 6.16 11.05
CA THR A 237 7.72 4.87 10.34
C THR A 237 8.66 3.83 10.93
N THR A 238 9.43 4.16 12.00
CA THR A 238 10.41 3.23 12.60
C THR A 238 9.80 1.91 13.02
N PHE A 239 8.58 1.88 13.56
CA PHE A 239 7.93 0.65 14.02
C PHE A 239 7.74 -0.41 12.93
N PHE A 240 7.78 -0.01 11.66
CA PHE A 240 7.71 -0.89 10.50
C PHE A 240 9.06 -1.02 9.79
N THR A 241 9.71 0.12 9.50
CA THR A 241 10.90 0.14 8.66
C THR A 241 12.14 -0.42 9.36
N VAL A 242 12.30 -0.19 10.65
CA VAL A 242 13.48 -0.64 11.40
C VAL A 242 13.44 -2.14 11.69
N PRO A 243 12.34 -2.77 12.16
CA PRO A 243 12.21 -4.22 12.23
C PRO A 243 12.42 -4.92 10.88
N LEU A 244 11.85 -4.36 9.80
CA LEU A 244 12.07 -4.88 8.44
C LEU A 244 13.56 -4.87 8.07
N MET A 245 14.29 -3.80 8.39
CA MET A 245 15.72 -3.70 8.13
C MET A 245 16.55 -4.62 9.03
N GLU A 246 16.19 -4.79 10.31
CA GLU A 246 16.81 -5.73 11.22
C GLU A 246 16.76 -7.17 10.63
N HIS A 247 15.56 -7.59 10.21
CA HIS A 247 15.37 -8.91 9.61
C HIS A 247 16.05 -9.05 8.24
N LYS A 248 16.13 -7.96 7.46
CA LYS A 248 16.86 -7.96 6.20
C LYS A 248 18.37 -8.14 6.38
N ILE A 249 18.93 -7.57 7.44
CA ILE A 249 20.39 -7.58 7.70
C ILE A 249 20.80 -8.87 8.42
N LEU A 250 20.03 -9.32 9.40
CA LEU A 250 20.37 -10.44 10.29
C LEU A 250 19.73 -11.76 9.88
N GLY A 251 18.65 -11.72 9.09
CA GLY A 251 17.96 -12.91 8.61
C GLY A 251 18.27 -13.22 7.15
N ASN A 252 17.83 -14.39 6.71
CA ASN A 252 18.03 -14.86 5.34
C ASN A 252 16.69 -15.34 4.74
N TYR A 253 15.85 -14.38 4.33
CA TYR A 253 14.49 -14.68 3.85
C TYR A 253 14.40 -14.61 2.32
N VAL A 254 13.49 -15.39 1.75
CA VAL A 254 13.27 -15.52 0.31
C VAL A 254 12.99 -14.17 -0.34
N ILE A 255 12.20 -13.30 0.30
CA ILE A 255 11.83 -11.99 -0.22
C ILE A 255 13.03 -11.08 -0.56
N PHE A 256 14.15 -11.26 0.12
CA PHE A 256 15.36 -10.45 -0.14
C PHE A 256 16.26 -11.05 -1.22
N ASN A 257 15.92 -12.24 -1.72
CA ASN A 257 16.64 -12.88 -2.81
C ASN A 257 16.17 -12.33 -4.16
N SER A 258 17.10 -11.86 -4.97
CA SER A 258 16.83 -11.17 -6.24
C SER A 258 16.12 -12.00 -7.31
N THR A 259 16.04 -13.33 -7.13
CA THR A 259 15.42 -14.23 -8.10
C THR A 259 13.93 -14.46 -7.85
N SER A 260 13.43 -14.22 -6.64
CA SER A 260 12.05 -14.52 -6.25
C SER A 260 11.02 -13.45 -6.65
N MET A 261 11.44 -12.20 -6.88
CA MET A 261 10.54 -11.04 -6.94
C MET A 261 10.20 -10.54 -8.35
N ARG A 262 10.51 -11.26 -9.44
CA ARG A 262 10.33 -10.74 -10.81
C ARG A 262 10.87 -9.32 -10.99
N SER A 263 11.95 -8.97 -10.29
CA SER A 263 12.53 -7.62 -10.24
C SER A 263 13.80 -7.50 -11.09
N LEU A 264 14.08 -8.47 -11.96
CA LEU A 264 15.17 -8.34 -12.91
C LEU A 264 14.84 -7.26 -13.94
N PRO A 265 15.84 -6.50 -14.42
CA PRO A 265 15.63 -5.52 -15.48
C PRO A 265 14.92 -6.10 -16.72
N SER A 266 15.21 -7.36 -17.06
CA SER A 266 14.53 -8.11 -18.13
C SER A 266 13.04 -8.32 -17.87
N ASP A 267 12.66 -8.62 -16.63
CA ASP A 267 11.26 -8.89 -16.28
C ASP A 267 10.44 -7.61 -16.42
N VAL A 268 10.97 -6.49 -15.91
CA VAL A 268 10.32 -5.19 -16.05
C VAL A 268 10.26 -4.77 -17.52
N GLN A 269 11.34 -4.98 -18.31
CA GLN A 269 11.33 -4.70 -19.74
C GLN A 269 10.28 -5.52 -20.49
N ASN A 270 10.11 -6.78 -20.14
CA ASN A 270 9.11 -7.68 -20.76
C ASN A 270 7.68 -7.31 -20.36
N SER A 271 7.47 -6.63 -19.24
CA SER A 271 6.17 -6.14 -18.77
C SER A 271 5.75 -4.80 -19.39
N THR A 272 6.57 -4.20 -20.28
CA THR A 272 6.21 -2.97 -20.99
C THR A 272 5.08 -3.24 -21.98
N ILE A 273 4.21 -2.25 -22.18
CA ILE A 273 3.08 -2.35 -23.10
C ILE A 273 3.32 -1.59 -24.41
N LYS A 274 2.57 -1.95 -25.43
CA LYS A 274 2.53 -1.21 -26.70
C LYS A 274 1.60 0.01 -26.53
N ILE A 275 1.94 1.13 -27.16
CA ILE A 275 1.09 2.34 -27.15
C ILE A 275 -0.34 2.03 -27.62
N SER A 276 -0.53 1.11 -28.57
CA SER A 276 -1.84 0.70 -29.05
C SER A 276 -2.73 0.08 -27.97
N GLN A 277 -2.16 -0.54 -26.93
CA GLN A 277 -2.91 -1.13 -25.81
C GLN A 277 -3.52 -0.07 -24.88
N LEU A 278 -3.05 1.18 -24.94
CA LEU A 278 -3.66 2.30 -24.22
C LEU A 278 -4.99 2.76 -24.85
N PHE A 279 -5.28 2.34 -26.08
CA PHE A 279 -6.46 2.76 -26.85
C PHE A 279 -7.45 1.65 -27.19
N LYS A 280 -7.01 0.39 -27.10
CA LYS A 280 -7.82 -0.78 -27.52
C LYS A 280 -7.81 -1.87 -26.46
N ASP A 281 -8.90 -2.64 -26.38
CA ASP A 281 -9.00 -3.90 -25.63
C ASP A 281 -8.23 -5.05 -26.31
N ILE A 282 -7.04 -4.77 -26.84
CA ILE A 282 -6.24 -5.79 -27.54
C ILE A 282 -5.15 -6.28 -26.59
N GLY A 283 -5.39 -7.45 -26.04
CA GLY A 283 -4.39 -8.25 -25.35
C GLY A 283 -4.19 -7.82 -23.90
N GLU A 284 -4.81 -8.56 -23.04
CA GLU A 284 -4.48 -8.62 -21.64
C GLU A 284 -3.05 -9.13 -21.51
N VAL A 285 -2.15 -8.34 -20.95
CA VAL A 285 -0.89 -8.86 -20.44
C VAL A 285 -1.17 -9.27 -19.01
N ASN A 286 -1.24 -10.55 -18.73
CA ASN A 286 -1.59 -11.13 -17.45
C ASN A 286 -2.99 -10.72 -16.91
N GLY A 287 -3.98 -10.59 -17.78
CA GLY A 287 -5.35 -10.23 -17.36
C GLY A 287 -5.58 -8.78 -16.99
N VAL A 288 -4.59 -7.90 -17.13
CA VAL A 288 -4.66 -6.48 -16.74
C VAL A 288 -5.05 -5.60 -17.94
N SER A 289 -6.05 -4.74 -17.77
CA SER A 289 -6.43 -3.73 -18.76
C SER A 289 -5.59 -2.45 -18.60
N PHE A 290 -5.12 -1.90 -19.73
CA PHE A 290 -4.25 -0.71 -19.73
C PHE A 290 -4.91 0.49 -20.43
N LYS A 291 -6.22 0.46 -20.65
CA LYS A 291 -6.95 1.54 -21.33
C LYS A 291 -6.90 2.84 -20.55
N ILE A 292 -6.57 3.93 -21.23
CA ILE A 292 -6.70 5.28 -20.66
C ILE A 292 -8.17 5.77 -20.70
N GLY A 293 -8.95 5.25 -21.66
CA GLY A 293 -10.31 5.69 -21.93
C GLY A 293 -10.39 6.91 -22.85
N ILE A 294 -11.35 6.87 -23.77
CA ILE A 294 -11.60 7.94 -24.74
C ILE A 294 -11.82 9.32 -24.09
N PRO A 295 -12.54 9.42 -22.96
CA PRO A 295 -12.75 10.71 -22.29
C PRO A 295 -11.45 11.42 -21.92
N LEU A 296 -10.49 10.72 -21.29
CA LEU A 296 -9.22 11.31 -20.90
C LEU A 296 -8.39 11.75 -22.10
N ILE A 297 -8.46 11.01 -23.22
CA ILE A 297 -7.78 11.36 -24.47
C ILE A 297 -8.36 12.68 -25.00
N ILE A 298 -9.70 12.78 -25.11
CA ILE A 298 -10.37 14.00 -25.58
C ILE A 298 -10.01 15.19 -24.68
N LEU A 299 -10.11 15.03 -23.36
CA LEU A 299 -9.81 16.09 -22.41
C LEU A 299 -8.33 16.52 -22.47
N THR A 300 -7.42 15.62 -22.76
CA THR A 300 -6.01 15.93 -22.98
C THR A 300 -5.83 16.76 -24.25
N LEU A 301 -6.49 16.37 -25.34
CA LEU A 301 -6.42 17.09 -26.63
C LEU A 301 -6.99 18.50 -26.56
N LEU A 302 -7.94 18.79 -25.64
CA LEU A 302 -8.41 20.15 -25.40
C LEU A 302 -7.28 21.10 -25.00
N GLY A 303 -6.16 20.57 -24.51
CA GLY A 303 -4.95 21.35 -24.22
C GLY A 303 -4.40 22.11 -25.43
N ILE A 304 -4.61 21.63 -26.65
CA ILE A 304 -4.17 22.29 -27.89
C ILE A 304 -4.76 23.70 -27.97
N VAL A 305 -6.01 23.87 -27.56
CA VAL A 305 -6.72 25.17 -27.62
C VAL A 305 -6.67 25.93 -26.30
N SER A 306 -6.72 25.24 -25.15
CA SER A 306 -6.80 25.86 -23.82
C SER A 306 -5.45 26.36 -23.31
N TYR A 307 -4.32 25.76 -23.68
CA TYR A 307 -2.98 26.05 -23.15
C TYR A 307 -2.60 27.54 -23.22
N LYS A 308 -2.94 28.23 -24.32
CA LYS A 308 -2.62 29.66 -24.50
C LYS A 308 -3.35 30.58 -23.51
N LYS A 309 -4.46 30.10 -22.92
CA LYS A 309 -5.30 30.83 -21.97
C LYS A 309 -4.92 30.62 -20.51
N LEU A 310 -4.01 29.67 -20.23
CA LEU A 310 -3.61 29.35 -18.86
C LEU A 310 -2.95 30.54 -18.16
N ASP A 311 -3.39 30.82 -16.95
CA ASP A 311 -2.72 31.75 -16.03
C ASP A 311 -1.27 31.30 -15.78
N LYS A 312 -0.35 32.25 -15.57
CA LYS A 312 1.09 31.97 -15.42
C LYS A 312 1.40 30.92 -14.35
N ASN A 313 0.74 30.98 -13.20
CA ASN A 313 0.95 30.06 -12.10
C ASN A 313 0.43 28.66 -12.44
N ILE A 314 -0.76 28.55 -13.01
CA ILE A 314 -1.37 27.28 -13.45
C ILE A 314 -0.55 26.66 -14.58
N ARG A 315 -0.03 27.49 -15.52
CA ARG A 315 0.83 27.03 -16.61
C ARG A 315 2.09 26.35 -16.11
N SER A 316 2.70 26.87 -15.04
CA SER A 316 3.88 26.26 -14.42
C SER A 316 3.58 24.84 -13.88
N GLU A 317 2.46 24.67 -13.18
CA GLU A 317 2.03 23.35 -12.69
C GLU A 317 1.65 22.42 -13.84
N TYR A 318 0.90 22.93 -14.82
CA TYR A 318 0.53 22.19 -16.02
C TYR A 318 1.75 21.58 -16.72
N ILE A 319 2.81 22.38 -16.93
CA ILE A 319 4.07 21.90 -17.55
C ILE A 319 4.72 20.83 -16.67
N THR A 320 4.78 21.04 -15.36
CA THR A 320 5.38 20.07 -14.43
C THR A 320 4.66 18.72 -14.51
N PHE A 321 3.33 18.73 -14.45
CA PHE A 321 2.56 17.48 -14.54
C PHE A 321 2.53 16.90 -15.96
N ALA A 322 2.64 17.70 -17.00
CA ALA A 322 2.83 17.20 -18.37
C ALA A 322 4.15 16.45 -18.53
N VAL A 323 5.22 16.95 -17.92
CA VAL A 323 6.52 16.24 -17.90
C VAL A 323 6.44 14.95 -17.09
N ILE A 324 5.79 14.96 -15.92
CA ILE A 324 5.56 13.74 -15.13
C ILE A 324 4.76 12.72 -15.96
N ALA A 325 3.69 13.13 -16.62
CA ALA A 325 2.90 12.27 -17.49
C ALA A 325 3.74 11.67 -18.64
N MET A 326 4.55 12.49 -19.32
CA MET A 326 5.40 12.02 -20.42
C MET A 326 6.46 11.01 -19.95
N ILE A 327 7.11 11.28 -18.81
CA ILE A 327 8.10 10.36 -18.23
C ILE A 327 7.41 9.05 -17.84
N SER A 328 6.29 9.11 -17.13
CA SER A 328 5.54 7.92 -16.72
C SER A 328 5.07 7.12 -17.92
N LEU A 329 4.58 7.77 -18.98
CA LEU A 329 4.18 7.11 -20.23
C LEU A 329 5.37 6.44 -20.94
N ALA A 330 6.53 7.10 -20.98
CA ALA A 330 7.74 6.49 -21.51
C ALA A 330 8.11 5.23 -20.72
N MET A 331 8.04 5.28 -19.37
CA MET A 331 8.35 4.16 -18.49
C MET A 331 7.40 2.98 -18.64
N VAL A 332 6.14 3.22 -18.98
CA VAL A 332 5.14 2.18 -19.25
C VAL A 332 5.45 1.43 -20.55
N THR A 333 6.07 2.09 -21.51
CA THR A 333 6.31 1.59 -22.86
C THR A 333 7.76 1.15 -23.10
N LYS A 334 8.04 0.53 -24.25
CA LYS A 334 9.41 0.18 -24.67
C LYS A 334 10.33 1.38 -24.92
N LEU A 335 9.84 2.63 -24.81
CA LEU A 335 10.65 3.83 -24.95
C LEU A 335 11.65 3.99 -23.79
N PHE A 336 11.31 3.44 -22.61
CA PHE A 336 12.20 3.48 -21.46
C PHE A 336 13.06 2.21 -21.40
N PRO A 337 14.41 2.34 -21.32
CA PRO A 337 15.32 1.21 -21.41
C PRO A 337 15.49 0.52 -20.05
N TRP A 338 14.46 -0.18 -19.56
CA TRP A 338 14.50 -0.89 -18.28
C TRP A 338 15.66 -1.88 -18.16
N ILE A 339 16.06 -2.49 -19.29
CA ILE A 339 17.11 -3.51 -19.32
C ILE A 339 18.47 -3.04 -18.78
N ILE A 340 18.74 -1.74 -18.84
CA ILE A 340 20.01 -1.14 -18.35
C ILE A 340 19.83 -0.41 -17.02
N MET A 341 18.64 -0.44 -16.43
CA MET A 341 18.39 0.23 -15.16
C MET A 341 18.94 -0.58 -13.98
N PRO A 342 19.40 0.10 -12.91
CA PRO A 342 19.85 -0.57 -11.71
C PRO A 342 18.69 -1.33 -11.02
N LYS A 343 19.02 -2.42 -10.34
CA LYS A 343 18.05 -3.26 -9.61
C LYS A 343 17.17 -2.47 -8.62
N THR A 344 17.69 -1.40 -8.06
CA THR A 344 16.92 -0.51 -7.17
C THR A 344 15.72 0.14 -7.87
N LEU A 345 15.78 0.41 -9.16
CA LEU A 345 14.66 0.93 -9.93
C LEU A 345 13.76 -0.16 -10.51
N THR A 346 14.24 -1.40 -10.60
CA THR A 346 13.43 -2.51 -11.12
C THR A 346 12.61 -3.24 -10.06
N THR A 347 12.67 -2.80 -8.80
CA THR A 347 11.74 -3.20 -7.72
C THR A 347 10.27 -3.00 -8.08
N LEU A 348 9.99 -2.16 -9.10
CA LEU A 348 8.68 -1.94 -9.72
C LEU A 348 7.97 -3.22 -10.12
N GLN A 349 8.69 -4.29 -10.46
CA GLN A 349 8.22 -5.59 -10.95
C GLN A 349 7.52 -5.51 -12.32
N PHE A 350 6.66 -4.51 -12.55
CA PHE A 350 5.86 -4.35 -13.77
C PHE A 350 5.89 -2.89 -14.22
N ALA A 351 6.33 -2.65 -15.46
CA ALA A 351 6.42 -1.31 -16.04
C ALA A 351 5.06 -0.58 -16.08
N TRP A 352 3.95 -1.30 -16.27
CA TRP A 352 2.61 -0.71 -16.33
C TRP A 352 2.14 -0.04 -15.03
N ARG A 353 2.77 -0.32 -13.87
CA ARG A 353 2.48 0.39 -12.62
C ARG A 353 2.71 1.89 -12.70
N MET A 354 3.52 2.33 -13.67
CA MET A 354 3.70 3.76 -13.95
C MET A 354 2.45 4.43 -14.51
N LEU A 355 1.43 3.68 -14.96
CA LEU A 355 0.11 4.22 -15.28
C LEU A 355 -0.51 4.98 -14.10
N ALA A 356 -0.23 4.57 -12.86
CA ALA A 356 -0.71 5.28 -11.68
C ALA A 356 -0.29 6.76 -11.67
N PHE A 357 0.97 7.04 -11.97
CA PHE A 357 1.49 8.41 -12.02
C PHE A 357 1.09 9.13 -13.30
N PHE A 358 1.00 8.40 -14.41
CA PHE A 358 0.53 8.94 -15.68
C PHE A 358 -0.91 9.44 -15.55
N GLU A 359 -1.83 8.62 -15.07
CA GLU A 359 -3.25 8.99 -14.93
C GLU A 359 -3.49 10.02 -13.82
N PHE A 360 -2.71 9.99 -12.73
CA PHE A 360 -2.72 11.05 -11.73
C PHE A 360 -2.40 12.41 -12.37
N ALA A 361 -1.31 12.48 -13.13
CA ALA A 361 -0.91 13.72 -13.82
C ALA A 361 -1.93 14.12 -14.90
N LEU A 362 -2.48 13.17 -15.66
CA LEU A 362 -3.55 13.44 -16.63
C LEU A 362 -4.80 14.00 -15.99
N SER A 363 -5.19 13.53 -14.79
CA SER A 363 -6.37 14.06 -14.09
C SER A 363 -6.26 15.55 -13.84
N ILE A 364 -5.07 16.03 -13.50
CA ILE A 364 -4.77 17.45 -13.28
C ILE A 364 -4.85 18.22 -14.59
N ILE A 365 -4.18 17.70 -15.63
CA ILE A 365 -4.14 18.30 -16.96
C ILE A 365 -5.55 18.40 -17.56
N CYS A 366 -6.31 17.32 -17.51
CA CYS A 366 -7.68 17.25 -18.04
C CYS A 366 -8.63 18.21 -17.32
N ALA A 367 -8.54 18.33 -16.00
CA ALA A 367 -9.36 19.29 -15.24
C ALA A 367 -9.07 20.74 -15.63
N ILE A 368 -7.79 21.09 -15.78
CA ILE A 368 -7.36 22.41 -16.22
C ILE A 368 -7.84 22.68 -17.65
N ASN A 369 -7.61 21.76 -18.57
CA ASN A 369 -8.01 21.89 -19.97
C ASN A 369 -9.52 22.11 -20.12
N LEU A 370 -10.33 21.30 -19.45
CA LEU A 370 -11.77 21.38 -19.52
C LEU A 370 -12.29 22.70 -18.96
N TYR A 371 -11.76 23.15 -17.82
CA TYR A 371 -12.13 24.45 -17.25
C TYR A 371 -11.90 25.59 -18.25
N TYR A 372 -10.69 25.74 -18.79
CA TYR A 372 -10.37 26.82 -19.71
C TYR A 372 -11.09 26.69 -21.06
N PHE A 373 -11.38 25.46 -21.51
CA PHE A 373 -12.19 25.24 -22.70
C PHE A 373 -13.64 25.72 -22.52
N VAL A 374 -14.26 25.39 -21.37
CA VAL A 374 -15.62 25.86 -21.05
C VAL A 374 -15.66 27.39 -20.92
N GLU A 375 -14.66 27.99 -20.25
CA GLU A 375 -14.51 29.42 -20.10
C GLU A 375 -14.41 30.12 -21.48
N MET A 376 -13.64 29.55 -22.41
CA MET A 376 -13.46 30.05 -23.75
C MET A 376 -14.76 30.02 -24.58
N ILE A 377 -15.56 28.96 -24.49
CA ILE A 377 -16.83 28.81 -25.20
C ILE A 377 -17.88 29.74 -24.62
N ALA A 378 -17.92 29.87 -23.30
CA ALA A 378 -18.93 30.67 -22.62
C ALA A 378 -18.79 32.18 -22.90
N LYS A 379 -17.59 32.68 -23.22
CA LYS A 379 -17.33 34.09 -23.60
C LYS A 379 -18.05 35.11 -22.70
N ASP A 380 -17.80 35.02 -21.40
CA ASP A 380 -18.39 35.90 -20.36
C ASP A 380 -19.91 35.75 -20.14
N LYS A 381 -20.57 34.80 -20.81
CA LYS A 381 -21.98 34.49 -20.59
C LYS A 381 -22.12 33.52 -19.39
N GLU A 382 -22.32 34.08 -18.21
CA GLU A 382 -22.35 33.29 -16.95
C GLU A 382 -23.36 32.13 -16.97
N ASN A 383 -24.54 32.35 -17.55
CA ASN A 383 -25.54 31.27 -17.66
C ASN A 383 -25.08 30.13 -18.54
N LEU A 384 -24.45 30.45 -19.69
CA LEU A 384 -23.91 29.43 -20.60
C LEU A 384 -22.75 28.67 -19.93
N TYR A 385 -21.87 29.40 -19.23
CA TYR A 385 -20.79 28.77 -18.46
C TYR A 385 -21.33 27.76 -17.43
N ASN A 386 -22.29 28.17 -16.61
CA ASN A 386 -22.88 27.32 -15.59
C ASN A 386 -23.48 26.03 -16.17
N VAL A 387 -24.22 26.14 -17.30
CA VAL A 387 -24.83 25.02 -18.00
C VAL A 387 -23.75 24.07 -18.55
N LEU A 388 -22.76 24.61 -19.26
CA LEU A 388 -21.67 23.83 -19.84
C LEU A 388 -20.86 23.13 -18.76
N PHE A 389 -20.62 23.78 -17.62
CA PHE A 389 -19.90 23.20 -16.49
C PHE A 389 -20.67 22.01 -15.87
N ALA A 390 -21.97 22.16 -15.63
CA ALA A 390 -22.80 21.08 -15.11
C ALA A 390 -22.87 19.89 -16.09
N ILE A 391 -23.02 20.17 -17.39
CA ILE A 391 -23.00 19.16 -18.45
C ILE A 391 -21.64 18.44 -18.47
N SER A 392 -20.53 19.17 -18.31
CA SER A 392 -19.19 18.57 -18.30
C SER A 392 -19.02 17.55 -17.18
N ILE A 393 -19.47 17.87 -15.96
CA ILE A 393 -19.44 16.90 -14.83
C ILE A 393 -20.29 15.68 -15.15
N ALA A 394 -21.51 15.87 -15.65
CA ALA A 394 -22.39 14.76 -15.99
C ALA A 394 -21.80 13.87 -17.11
N LEU A 395 -21.22 14.48 -18.15
CA LEU A 395 -20.58 13.75 -19.25
C LEU A 395 -19.35 12.96 -18.79
N ILE A 396 -18.52 13.53 -17.90
CA ILE A 396 -17.39 12.79 -17.33
C ILE A 396 -17.91 11.53 -16.62
N ILE A 397 -18.88 11.68 -15.71
CA ILE A 397 -19.43 10.56 -14.95
C ILE A 397 -20.00 9.50 -15.91
N VAL A 398 -20.88 9.88 -16.84
CA VAL A 398 -21.55 8.95 -17.76
C VAL A 398 -20.55 8.26 -18.70
N SER A 399 -19.57 8.99 -19.23
CA SER A 399 -18.60 8.43 -20.19
C SER A 399 -17.59 7.48 -19.52
N MET A 400 -17.26 7.75 -18.24
CA MET A 400 -16.32 6.93 -17.49
C MET A 400 -16.99 5.65 -16.92
N VAL A 401 -18.29 5.70 -16.58
CA VAL A 401 -19.05 4.52 -16.14
C VAL A 401 -19.22 3.49 -17.27
N LYS A 402 -19.19 3.93 -18.55
CA LYS A 402 -19.25 3.04 -19.72
C LYS A 402 -17.93 2.32 -20.07
N ILE A 403 -16.86 2.56 -19.30
CA ILE A 403 -15.68 1.72 -19.43
C ILE A 403 -16.07 0.34 -18.91
N ASP A 404 -16.30 -0.59 -19.83
CA ASP A 404 -16.70 -1.96 -19.52
C ASP A 404 -15.66 -2.61 -18.64
N TYR A 405 -16.02 -2.79 -17.39
CA TYR A 405 -15.30 -3.64 -16.47
C TYR A 405 -15.84 -5.06 -16.68
N ASN A 406 -15.13 -5.86 -17.48
CA ASN A 406 -15.39 -7.29 -17.65
C ASN A 406 -14.98 -8.04 -16.39
N TYR A 407 -15.70 -7.82 -15.29
CA TYR A 407 -15.51 -8.62 -14.08
C TYR A 407 -16.49 -9.78 -14.10
N SER A 408 -15.99 -10.98 -13.86
CA SER A 408 -16.82 -12.14 -13.64
C SER A 408 -17.57 -11.98 -12.32
N TYR A 409 -18.82 -11.57 -12.42
CA TYR A 409 -19.79 -11.58 -11.30
C TYR A 409 -20.38 -12.98 -11.19
N GLU A 410 -19.76 -13.85 -10.43
CA GLU A 410 -20.44 -15.02 -9.90
C GLU A 410 -20.93 -14.70 -8.50
N ASP A 411 -22.12 -15.18 -8.15
CA ASP A 411 -22.68 -15.07 -6.81
C ASP A 411 -21.70 -15.69 -5.80
N GLU A 412 -21.02 -14.85 -5.03
CA GLU A 412 -20.33 -15.32 -3.83
C GLU A 412 -21.42 -15.85 -2.91
N LYS A 413 -21.39 -17.14 -2.61
CA LYS A 413 -22.16 -17.66 -1.48
C LYS A 413 -21.77 -16.82 -0.27
N ASN A 414 -22.75 -16.25 0.41
CA ASN A 414 -22.56 -15.60 1.69
C ASN A 414 -22.12 -16.68 2.69
N LEU A 415 -20.81 -16.97 2.71
CA LEU A 415 -20.23 -17.85 3.72
C LEU A 415 -20.40 -17.17 5.08
N THR A 416 -20.81 -17.94 6.06
CA THR A 416 -20.76 -17.48 7.45
C THR A 416 -19.32 -17.26 7.86
N ASP A 417 -19.05 -16.47 8.90
CA ASP A 417 -17.69 -16.30 9.43
C ASP A 417 -17.07 -17.66 9.81
N GLU A 418 -17.86 -18.62 10.31
CA GLU A 418 -17.43 -19.98 10.67
C GLU A 418 -17.03 -20.82 9.43
N GLU A 419 -17.84 -20.80 8.38
CA GLU A 419 -17.51 -21.47 7.11
C GLU A 419 -16.28 -20.84 6.47
N TYR A 420 -16.12 -19.53 6.61
CA TYR A 420 -14.99 -18.79 6.13
C TYR A 420 -13.71 -19.12 6.93
N GLU A 421 -13.81 -19.18 8.27
CA GLU A 421 -12.71 -19.63 9.14
C GLU A 421 -12.31 -21.07 8.85
N ALA A 422 -13.26 -21.95 8.58
CA ALA A 422 -12.97 -23.33 8.18
C ALA A 422 -12.25 -23.40 6.84
N GLN A 423 -12.67 -22.64 5.83
CA GLN A 423 -11.96 -22.56 4.56
C GLN A 423 -10.55 -21.99 4.74
N ILE A 424 -10.37 -20.96 5.56
CA ILE A 424 -9.06 -20.38 5.84
C ILE A 424 -8.17 -21.40 6.56
N ALA A 425 -8.69 -22.18 7.50
CA ALA A 425 -7.94 -23.23 8.19
C ALA A 425 -7.43 -24.29 7.20
N GLU A 426 -8.22 -24.66 6.20
CA GLU A 426 -7.83 -25.58 5.13
C GLU A 426 -6.78 -24.96 4.18
N ILE A 427 -6.83 -23.67 3.99
CA ILE A 427 -6.02 -22.88 3.04
C ILE A 427 -4.73 -22.33 3.68
N THR A 428 -4.58 -22.32 4.99
CA THR A 428 -3.34 -21.90 5.68
C THR A 428 -2.16 -22.87 5.45
N SER A 429 -2.35 -23.87 4.57
CA SER A 429 -1.25 -24.63 4.01
C SER A 429 -0.30 -23.67 3.25
N ILE A 430 0.97 -23.92 3.33
CA ILE A 430 2.08 -23.14 2.74
C ILE A 430 1.91 -22.80 1.26
N TRP A 431 1.05 -23.53 0.55
CA TRP A 431 0.77 -23.37 -0.87
C TRP A 431 0.11 -22.05 -1.25
N LEU A 432 -0.67 -21.48 -0.35
CA LEU A 432 -1.53 -20.33 -0.62
C LEU A 432 -0.96 -19.03 -0.09
N ILE A 433 0.00 -19.09 0.83
CA ILE A 433 0.73 -17.94 1.30
C ILE A 433 1.98 -17.83 0.44
N ASN A 434 2.17 -16.68 -0.23
CA ASN A 434 3.41 -16.39 -0.91
C ASN A 434 4.58 -16.75 0.00
N ARG A 435 5.45 -17.65 -0.45
CA ARG A 435 6.59 -18.18 0.32
C ARG A 435 7.67 -17.13 0.57
N ASP A 436 7.46 -15.93 0.10
CA ASP A 436 8.43 -14.83 0.11
C ASP A 436 8.98 -14.52 1.51
N TYR A 437 8.20 -14.76 2.55
CA TYR A 437 8.60 -14.43 3.93
C TYR A 437 9.19 -15.61 4.71
N LEU A 438 9.39 -16.74 4.07
CA LEU A 438 10.07 -17.91 4.68
C LEU A 438 11.59 -17.71 4.69
N PRO A 439 12.29 -18.29 5.68
CA PRO A 439 13.74 -18.49 5.61
C PRO A 439 14.14 -19.27 4.36
N GLN A 440 15.27 -18.95 3.75
CA GLN A 440 15.75 -19.63 2.53
C GLN A 440 16.06 -21.11 2.73
N LYS A 441 16.35 -21.52 3.97
CA LYS A 441 16.63 -22.92 4.29
C LYS A 441 15.38 -23.80 4.32
N VAL A 442 14.18 -23.23 4.32
CA VAL A 442 12.97 -24.03 4.19
C VAL A 442 12.94 -24.65 2.81
N ASP A 443 13.21 -25.96 2.75
CA ASP A 443 13.29 -26.70 1.50
C ASP A 443 11.91 -26.78 0.83
N ILE A 444 11.86 -26.33 -0.42
CA ILE A 444 10.68 -26.35 -1.27
C ILE A 444 10.93 -27.37 -2.38
N LYS A 445 10.51 -28.62 -2.17
CA LYS A 445 10.70 -29.68 -3.16
C LYS A 445 9.98 -29.40 -4.49
N ALA A 446 10.46 -30.05 -5.55
CA ALA A 446 10.06 -29.83 -6.94
C ALA A 446 8.55 -29.91 -7.24
N LEU A 447 7.75 -30.53 -6.38
CA LEU A 447 6.28 -30.62 -6.48
C LEU A 447 5.55 -29.61 -5.60
N GLY A 448 6.27 -28.61 -5.10
CA GLY A 448 5.68 -27.56 -4.28
C GLY A 448 5.45 -27.96 -2.81
N LYS A 449 5.79 -29.15 -2.37
CA LYS A 449 5.74 -29.55 -0.97
C LYS A 449 7.03 -29.11 -0.26
N SER A 450 6.88 -28.53 0.93
CA SER A 450 8.00 -28.09 1.77
C SER A 450 8.20 -29.06 2.94
N TYR A 451 9.31 -28.90 3.64
CA TYR A 451 9.55 -29.60 4.91
C TYR A 451 8.37 -29.44 5.89
N LEU A 452 7.77 -28.24 5.89
CA LEU A 452 6.64 -27.90 6.76
C LEU A 452 5.34 -28.67 6.46
N ASP A 453 5.20 -29.25 5.26
CA ASP A 453 4.00 -30.04 4.89
C ASP A 453 4.02 -31.45 5.49
N TYR A 454 5.19 -31.94 5.93
CA TYR A 454 5.37 -33.28 6.48
C TYR A 454 5.72 -33.28 7.96
N ARG A 455 6.13 -32.13 8.49
CA ARG A 455 6.57 -32.02 9.87
C ARG A 455 5.37 -31.95 10.82
N GLU A 456 5.40 -32.75 11.88
CA GLU A 456 4.44 -32.59 12.96
C GLU A 456 4.77 -31.36 13.82
N ASN A 457 3.75 -30.78 14.45
CA ASN A 457 3.87 -29.63 15.36
C ASN A 457 4.43 -30.05 16.73
N LYS A 458 5.60 -30.71 16.76
CA LYS A 458 6.28 -31.21 17.95
C LYS A 458 7.73 -30.79 17.99
N VAL A 459 8.34 -30.89 19.17
CA VAL A 459 9.77 -30.75 19.35
C VAL A 459 10.47 -32.01 18.80
N TYR A 460 11.52 -31.81 18.00
CA TYR A 460 12.35 -32.89 17.46
C TYR A 460 13.77 -32.81 18.00
N VAL A 461 14.35 -33.96 18.36
CA VAL A 461 15.77 -34.08 18.64
C VAL A 461 16.49 -34.25 17.30
N LEU A 462 17.28 -33.26 16.89
CA LEU A 462 18.06 -33.30 15.64
C LEU A 462 19.41 -33.98 15.83
N ASP A 463 20.04 -33.76 16.98
CA ASP A 463 21.34 -34.34 17.33
C ASP A 463 21.41 -34.55 18.83
N GLY A 464 22.16 -35.59 19.24
CA GLY A 464 22.24 -35.99 20.64
C GLY A 464 21.07 -36.88 21.09
N ASN A 465 20.79 -36.89 22.39
CA ASN A 465 19.70 -37.64 23.00
C ASN A 465 18.95 -36.76 23.98
N ALA A 466 17.63 -36.80 23.94
CA ALA A 466 16.74 -36.22 24.94
C ALA A 466 15.38 -36.90 24.88
N THR A 467 14.70 -37.00 26.02
CA THR A 467 13.30 -37.40 26.10
C THR A 467 12.45 -36.15 26.31
N ILE A 468 11.54 -35.90 25.39
CA ILE A 468 10.61 -34.74 25.46
C ILE A 468 9.30 -35.24 26.06
N ILE A 469 8.85 -34.58 27.13
CA ILE A 469 7.59 -34.88 27.80
C ILE A 469 6.81 -33.61 28.10
N ASN A 470 5.53 -33.77 28.41
CA ASN A 470 4.63 -32.66 28.80
C ASN A 470 4.57 -31.50 27.80
N GLU A 471 4.79 -31.78 26.51
CA GLU A 471 4.78 -30.76 25.46
C GLU A 471 3.40 -30.13 25.31
N LYS A 472 3.34 -28.81 25.48
CA LYS A 472 2.12 -27.99 25.33
C LYS A 472 2.41 -26.79 24.44
N LYS A 473 1.86 -26.81 23.22
CA LYS A 473 1.94 -25.69 22.29
C LYS A 473 0.61 -24.94 22.26
N LYS A 474 0.67 -23.64 22.46
CA LYS A 474 -0.47 -22.73 22.27
C LYS A 474 0.03 -21.48 21.55
N ASP A 475 -0.48 -21.27 20.36
CA ASP A 475 -0.14 -20.10 19.52
C ASP A 475 1.40 -19.96 19.35
N LEU A 476 1.99 -18.83 19.75
CA LEU A 476 3.44 -18.58 19.73
C LEU A 476 4.13 -18.88 21.08
N GLN A 477 3.53 -19.73 21.89
CA GLN A 477 4.07 -20.21 23.15
C GLN A 477 4.16 -21.73 23.14
N LEU A 478 5.25 -22.25 23.68
CA LEU A 478 5.50 -23.68 23.83
C LEU A 478 6.17 -23.94 25.17
N GLU A 479 5.66 -24.91 25.90
CA GLU A 479 6.24 -25.40 27.14
C GLU A 479 6.46 -26.92 27.02
N PHE A 480 7.59 -27.42 27.48
CA PHE A 480 7.91 -28.81 27.50
C PHE A 480 9.00 -29.12 28.52
N ASP A 481 9.02 -30.35 28.99
CA ASP A 481 10.06 -30.84 29.86
C ASP A 481 11.05 -31.73 29.09
N ILE A 482 12.31 -31.69 29.48
CA ILE A 482 13.37 -32.48 28.90
C ILE A 482 13.96 -33.37 30.00
N GLU A 483 14.10 -34.66 29.72
CA GLU A 483 14.75 -35.63 30.56
C GLU A 483 15.88 -36.34 29.80
N ASN A 484 16.86 -36.87 30.53
CA ASN A 484 17.92 -37.75 30.00
C ASN A 484 18.68 -37.14 28.80
N TYR A 485 18.91 -35.84 28.77
CA TYR A 485 19.65 -35.22 27.69
C TYR A 485 21.15 -35.11 27.96
N LYS A 486 21.93 -35.02 26.90
CA LYS A 486 23.38 -34.84 26.94
C LYS A 486 23.77 -33.44 26.50
N ALA A 487 24.93 -32.96 26.94
CA ALA A 487 25.53 -31.74 26.42
C ALA A 487 25.63 -31.78 24.89
N ASN A 488 25.44 -30.62 24.27
CA ASN A 488 25.39 -30.44 22.81
C ASN A 488 24.17 -31.06 22.12
N THR A 489 23.14 -31.49 22.85
CA THR A 489 21.88 -31.93 22.24
C THR A 489 21.23 -30.74 21.52
N ILE A 490 20.81 -30.95 20.26
CA ILE A 490 20.14 -29.95 19.43
C ILE A 490 18.65 -30.32 19.30
N LEU A 491 17.80 -29.40 19.70
CA LEU A 491 16.35 -29.53 19.55
C LEU A 491 15.85 -28.57 18.47
N GLU A 492 14.98 -29.06 17.60
CA GLU A 492 14.23 -28.23 16.64
C GLU A 492 12.80 -28.06 17.13
N LEU A 493 12.42 -26.77 17.29
CA LEU A 493 11.13 -26.38 17.83
C LEU A 493 10.09 -26.23 16.71
N PRO A 494 8.79 -26.37 16.99
CA PRO A 494 7.74 -26.28 15.98
C PRO A 494 7.38 -24.80 15.62
N TYR A 495 8.40 -24.02 15.28
CA TYR A 495 8.27 -22.63 14.82
C TYR A 495 9.23 -22.36 13.66
N ILE A 496 8.78 -21.61 12.66
CA ILE A 496 9.67 -21.05 11.65
C ILE A 496 10.61 -20.05 12.33
N TYR A 497 11.88 -20.04 11.90
CA TYR A 497 12.88 -19.13 12.48
C TYR A 497 12.64 -17.69 12.07
N TYR A 498 12.25 -16.88 13.04
CA TYR A 498 12.26 -15.43 12.97
C TYR A 498 12.98 -14.87 14.20
N LEU A 499 13.55 -13.67 14.07
CA LEU A 499 14.12 -12.98 15.23
C LEU A 499 13.00 -12.63 16.22
N GLY A 500 13.33 -12.57 17.51
CA GLY A 500 12.39 -12.13 18.55
C GLY A 500 11.76 -13.25 19.38
N TYR A 501 12.04 -14.53 19.11
CA TYR A 501 11.75 -15.60 20.05
C TYR A 501 12.68 -15.52 21.27
N THR A 502 12.20 -15.99 22.39
CA THR A 502 12.94 -16.16 23.64
C THR A 502 12.73 -17.57 24.14
N VAL A 503 13.81 -18.26 24.48
CA VAL A 503 13.77 -19.59 25.10
C VAL A 503 14.46 -19.50 26.45
N THR A 504 13.77 -19.96 27.50
CA THR A 504 14.24 -19.88 28.88
C THR A 504 14.02 -21.17 29.63
N THR A 505 14.86 -21.42 30.61
CA THR A 505 14.66 -22.48 31.63
C THR A 505 13.73 -21.98 32.74
N GLU A 506 13.39 -22.82 33.72
CA GLU A 506 12.66 -22.44 34.96
C GLU A 506 13.36 -21.33 35.73
N GLN A 507 14.69 -21.30 35.72
CA GLN A 507 15.50 -20.25 36.37
C GLN A 507 15.59 -18.97 35.57
N ASN A 508 14.84 -18.86 34.46
CA ASN A 508 14.89 -17.74 33.51
C ASN A 508 16.25 -17.55 32.81
N GLU A 509 17.05 -18.58 32.76
CA GLU A 509 18.29 -18.57 31.98
C GLU A 509 17.96 -18.67 30.49
N LYS A 510 18.59 -17.82 29.70
CA LYS A 510 18.39 -17.79 28.23
C LYS A 510 19.19 -18.86 27.56
N ILE A 511 18.51 -19.64 26.70
CA ILE A 511 19.14 -20.66 25.87
C ILE A 511 19.48 -20.07 24.51
N GLN A 512 20.65 -20.43 23.97
CA GLN A 512 21.08 -20.01 22.64
C GLN A 512 20.15 -20.57 21.55
N MET A 513 19.63 -19.70 20.72
CA MET A 513 18.77 -20.04 19.60
C MET A 513 19.50 -19.82 18.27
N PHE A 514 19.14 -20.59 17.27
CA PHE A 514 19.67 -20.48 15.91
C PHE A 514 18.69 -21.05 14.89
N GLU A 515 18.95 -20.76 13.62
CA GLU A 515 18.18 -21.31 12.50
C GLU A 515 18.69 -22.71 12.16
N SER A 516 17.83 -23.73 12.23
CA SER A 516 18.16 -25.10 11.82
C SER A 516 18.42 -25.17 10.30
N ASN A 517 18.93 -26.32 9.85
CA ASN A 517 19.10 -26.61 8.42
C ASN A 517 17.76 -26.68 7.66
N ASN A 518 16.65 -26.79 8.37
CA ASN A 518 15.29 -26.82 7.82
C ASN A 518 14.58 -25.44 7.87
N GLY A 519 15.27 -24.37 8.32
CA GLY A 519 14.67 -23.03 8.46
C GLY A 519 13.77 -22.88 9.69
N MET A 520 13.85 -23.81 10.64
CA MET A 520 13.08 -23.79 11.88
C MET A 520 13.89 -23.20 13.03
N LEU A 521 13.19 -22.78 14.09
CA LEU A 521 13.82 -22.38 15.34
C LEU A 521 14.47 -23.59 15.99
N ALA A 522 15.75 -23.50 16.32
CA ALA A 522 16.49 -24.55 17.02
C ALA A 522 17.19 -23.98 18.25
N ILE A 523 17.42 -24.86 19.23
CA ILE A 523 18.18 -24.57 20.45
C ILE A 523 19.26 -25.64 20.66
N LYS A 524 20.34 -25.23 21.31
CA LYS A 524 21.42 -26.12 21.74
C LYS A 524 21.49 -26.13 23.26
N LEU A 525 21.55 -27.33 23.82
CA LEU A 525 21.66 -27.55 25.25
C LEU A 525 23.13 -27.85 25.58
N ASP A 526 23.76 -26.99 26.35
CA ASP A 526 25.22 -27.06 26.59
C ASP A 526 25.60 -27.80 27.86
N GLU A 527 24.69 -28.00 28.81
CA GLU A 527 24.97 -28.64 30.08
C GLU A 527 24.25 -29.98 30.24
N ASN A 528 24.89 -30.91 30.96
CA ASN A 528 24.27 -32.18 31.37
C ASN A 528 23.45 -31.94 32.64
N ILE A 529 22.17 -31.76 32.46
CA ILE A 529 21.20 -31.61 33.55
C ILE A 529 20.29 -32.84 33.50
N GLU A 530 19.83 -33.36 34.65
CA GLU A 530 18.94 -34.51 34.66
C GLU A 530 17.56 -34.23 34.09
N SER A 531 17.03 -33.02 34.33
CA SER A 531 15.76 -32.52 33.75
C SER A 531 15.75 -31.01 33.68
N ALA A 532 15.00 -30.46 32.71
CA ALA A 532 14.77 -29.03 32.57
C ALA A 532 13.37 -28.76 32.00
N HIS A 533 12.69 -27.76 32.56
CA HIS A 533 11.48 -27.17 31.95
C HIS A 533 11.87 -26.04 31.03
N ILE A 534 11.41 -26.11 29.77
CA ILE A 534 11.72 -25.12 28.73
C ILE A 534 10.47 -24.36 28.36
N THR A 535 10.57 -23.06 28.38
CA THR A 535 9.52 -22.14 27.89
C THR A 535 10.01 -21.37 26.66
N VAL A 536 9.23 -21.42 25.59
CA VAL A 536 9.47 -20.70 24.31
C VAL A 536 8.36 -19.69 24.14
N LYS A 537 8.71 -18.42 23.84
CA LYS A 537 7.74 -17.36 23.57
C LYS A 537 8.25 -16.42 22.48
N TYR A 538 7.35 -15.94 21.63
CA TYR A 538 7.66 -14.80 20.80
C TYR A 538 7.45 -13.52 21.61
N THR A 539 8.50 -12.73 21.83
CA THR A 539 8.45 -11.51 22.62
C THR A 539 8.89 -10.28 21.83
N GLY A 540 9.27 -10.46 20.58
CA GLY A 540 9.90 -9.43 19.76
C GLY A 540 11.33 -9.10 20.18
N THR A 541 12.10 -8.52 19.28
CA THR A 541 13.45 -8.03 19.55
C THR A 541 13.43 -6.73 20.38
N THR A 542 14.56 -6.37 20.97
CA THR A 542 14.70 -5.05 21.64
C THR A 542 14.55 -3.91 20.63
N ILE A 543 15.06 -4.09 19.42
CA ILE A 543 14.97 -3.10 18.32
C ILE A 543 13.49 -2.88 17.94
N GLU A 544 12.71 -3.95 17.81
CA GLU A 544 11.27 -3.86 17.55
C GLU A 544 10.55 -3.04 18.63
N LYS A 545 10.76 -3.36 19.90
CA LYS A 545 10.11 -2.66 21.04
C LYS A 545 10.47 -1.18 21.10
N VAL A 546 11.76 -0.85 20.94
CA VAL A 546 12.25 0.54 20.92
C VAL A 546 11.67 1.29 19.72
N SER A 547 11.56 0.64 18.55
CA SER A 547 10.97 1.24 17.35
C SER A 547 9.50 1.63 17.56
N TYR A 548 8.71 0.78 18.20
CA TYR A 548 7.32 1.11 18.57
C TYR A 548 7.24 2.32 19.51
N LEU A 549 8.12 2.39 20.51
CA LEU A 549 8.17 3.52 21.45
C LEU A 549 8.52 4.84 20.74
N ILE A 550 9.56 4.81 19.87
CA ILE A 550 9.97 5.97 19.08
C ILE A 550 8.81 6.46 18.22
N SER A 551 8.15 5.54 17.50
CA SER A 551 7.01 5.89 16.64
C SER A 551 5.86 6.51 17.43
N ALA A 552 5.49 5.93 18.59
CA ALA A 552 4.40 6.45 19.42
C ALA A 552 4.69 7.88 19.91
N ILE A 553 5.89 8.12 20.44
CA ILE A 553 6.32 9.47 20.87
C ILE A 553 6.31 10.44 19.70
N SER A 554 6.80 9.99 18.52
CA SER A 554 6.90 10.83 17.33
C SER A 554 5.54 11.20 16.76
N ILE A 555 4.55 10.30 16.81
CA ILE A 555 3.16 10.59 16.41
C ILE A 555 2.57 11.70 17.31
N ILE A 556 2.71 11.59 18.64
CA ILE A 556 2.21 12.59 19.58
C ILE A 556 2.88 13.94 19.31
N THR A 557 4.21 13.94 19.14
CA THR A 557 4.99 15.15 18.87
C THR A 557 4.59 15.79 17.54
N PHE A 558 4.36 14.97 16.49
CA PHE A 558 3.93 15.45 15.19
C PHE A 558 2.53 16.08 15.21
N VAL A 559 1.59 15.46 15.92
CA VAL A 559 0.25 16.04 16.11
C VAL A 559 0.35 17.39 16.81
N GLY A 560 1.15 17.47 17.88
CA GLY A 560 1.43 18.74 18.58
C GLY A 560 2.05 19.79 17.67
N TYR A 561 3.02 19.38 16.84
CA TYR A 561 3.66 20.24 15.84
C TYR A 561 2.66 20.80 14.81
N VAL A 562 1.77 19.94 14.27
CA VAL A 562 0.76 20.35 13.29
C VAL A 562 -0.24 21.34 13.93
N ILE A 563 -0.69 21.08 15.17
CA ILE A 563 -1.59 21.99 15.90
C ILE A 563 -0.91 23.34 16.15
N TYR A 564 0.35 23.34 16.59
CA TYR A 564 1.13 24.55 16.82
C TYR A 564 1.33 25.35 15.52
N SER A 565 1.70 24.67 14.42
CA SER A 565 1.85 25.31 13.10
C SER A 565 0.57 26.00 12.63
N LYS A 566 -0.60 25.36 12.85
CA LYS A 566 -1.89 25.97 12.52
C LYS A 566 -2.24 27.19 13.39
N LYS A 567 -1.82 27.20 14.66
CA LYS A 567 -2.09 28.36 15.57
C LYS A 567 -1.24 29.58 15.25
N GLN A 568 -0.03 29.41 14.73
CA GLN A 568 0.78 30.56 14.28
C GLN A 568 0.23 31.22 13.00
N ASP A 569 -0.79 30.62 12.40
CA ASP A 569 -1.45 31.07 11.16
C ASP A 569 -2.70 31.93 11.42
N ILE A 570 -3.12 32.05 12.71
CA ILE A 570 -4.22 32.91 13.16
C ILE A 570 -3.66 34.20 13.77
#